data_8ea7aa30e05e46357b13a41959e333e0
#
_entry.id   8ea7aa30e05e46357b13a41959e333e0
#
_cell.length_a   1.000
_cell.length_b   1.000
_cell.length_c   1.000
_cell.angle_alpha   90.00
_cell.angle_beta   90.00
_cell.angle_gamma   90.00
#
_symmetry.space_group_name_H-M   'P 1'
#
loop_
_entity.id
_entity.type
_entity.pdbx_description
1 polymer ?
#
loop_
_entity_poly.entity_id
_entity_poly.type
_entity_poly.pdbx_seq_one_letter_code
_entity_poly.pdbx_strand_id
1 'polypeptide(L)'
;HDMNFNLKFEKLNKKNYQRKHYGKILTVRLPCNPIFPIGPIYLADHIHKCFPNIKQQFIDLAIIPINKVSKYLARKIDQFRPHLIIFSWRDIQIYAPVDGRSGNPLQNSFEVFYSKNILKKIRGSWGGLKLIASHYGEIYRNTSLVKMGLKRAQKYNKNVKVILGGGAVSVFYEQLGNLLPKGTIISVGEGENLLEKFIRGDSIEEERCYFAGQKPRNKLIHEQPSGTVKTACNYQYIKSIWPEFNWYIEGGD
;
A
#
# COMPACT_ATOMS: atom_id res chain seq x y z
N HIS A 1 -21.58 -26.40 10.81
CA HIS A 1 -20.64 -25.53 11.53
C HIS A 1 -20.46 -24.15 10.89
N ASP A 2 -20.82 -23.97 9.60
CA ASP A 2 -20.62 -22.71 8.86
C ASP A 2 -21.74 -21.66 9.08
N MET A 3 -22.94 -22.07 9.44
CA MET A 3 -24.07 -21.15 9.65
C MET A 3 -23.90 -20.26 10.89
N ASN A 4 -23.32 -20.79 11.97
CA ASN A 4 -23.11 -20.02 13.20
C ASN A 4 -21.98 -18.98 13.08
N PHE A 5 -21.04 -19.21 12.16
CA PHE A 5 -19.95 -18.29 11.92
C PHE A 5 -20.41 -17.06 11.12
N ASN A 6 -21.30 -17.25 10.14
CA ASN A 6 -21.90 -16.18 9.35
C ASN A 6 -22.78 -15.25 10.19
N LEU A 7 -23.60 -15.79 11.10
CA LEU A 7 -24.43 -15.00 12.01
C LEU A 7 -23.61 -14.15 13.01
N LYS A 8 -22.47 -14.67 13.45
CA LYS A 8 -21.55 -13.92 14.33
C LYS A 8 -20.81 -12.81 13.57
N PHE A 9 -20.55 -13.03 12.27
CA PHE A 9 -19.93 -12.06 11.37
C PHE A 9 -20.90 -10.93 11.01
N GLU A 10 -22.14 -11.25 10.68
CA GLU A 10 -23.20 -10.26 10.44
C GLU A 10 -23.47 -9.39 11.68
N LYS A 11 -23.49 -9.99 12.87
CA LYS A 11 -23.69 -9.25 14.13
C LYS A 11 -22.47 -8.36 14.47
N LEU A 12 -21.26 -8.80 14.20
CA LEU A 12 -20.05 -7.98 14.37
C LEU A 12 -19.99 -6.83 13.35
N ASN A 13 -20.41 -7.07 12.10
CA ASN A 13 -20.47 -6.03 11.08
C ASN A 13 -21.59 -5.02 11.36
N LYS A 14 -22.82 -5.45 11.62
CA LYS A 14 -23.93 -4.53 11.91
C LYS A 14 -23.70 -3.65 13.15
N LYS A 15 -23.02 -4.14 14.19
CA LYS A 15 -22.70 -3.37 15.40
C LYS A 15 -21.55 -2.37 15.23
N ASN A 16 -20.66 -2.57 14.24
CA ASN A 16 -19.48 -1.73 14.03
C ASN A 16 -19.63 -0.68 12.92
N TYR A 17 -20.68 -0.73 12.13
CA TYR A 17 -20.97 0.23 11.05
C TYR A 17 -21.85 1.41 11.48
N GLN A 18 -21.85 1.77 12.77
CA GLN A 18 -22.31 3.11 13.13
C GLN A 18 -21.43 4.12 12.38
N ARG A 19 -22.06 5.08 11.67
CA ARG A 19 -21.44 6.17 10.88
C ARG A 19 -20.19 6.71 11.57
N LYS A 20 -19.06 6.04 11.38
CA LYS A 20 -17.78 6.51 11.90
C LYS A 20 -17.30 7.61 10.99
N HIS A 21 -17.35 8.81 11.46
CA HIS A 21 -16.88 9.98 10.73
C HIS A 21 -15.35 9.92 10.61
N TYR A 22 -14.85 9.47 9.47
CA TYR A 22 -13.42 9.52 9.14
C TYR A 22 -13.03 10.96 8.80
N GLY A 23 -12.92 11.85 9.79
CA GLY A 23 -12.61 13.25 9.56
C GLY A 23 -11.17 13.51 9.11
N LYS A 24 -10.25 12.51 9.23
CA LYS A 24 -8.83 12.64 8.87
C LYS A 24 -8.31 11.36 8.21
N ILE A 25 -7.87 11.45 6.98
CA ILE A 25 -7.31 10.34 6.20
C ILE A 25 -5.84 10.64 5.85
N LEU A 26 -4.96 9.72 6.21
CA LEU A 26 -3.55 9.77 5.85
C LEU A 26 -3.27 8.73 4.76
N THR A 27 -2.92 9.18 3.57
CA THR A 27 -2.46 8.30 2.49
C THR A 27 -0.94 8.23 2.51
N VAL A 28 -0.41 7.02 2.55
CA VAL A 28 1.02 6.73 2.68
C VAL A 28 1.45 5.85 1.52
N ARG A 29 2.33 6.34 0.66
CA ARG A 29 3.05 5.47 -0.27
C ARG A 29 4.21 4.83 0.45
N LEU A 30 4.26 3.49 0.42
CA LEU A 30 5.37 2.72 1.00
C LEU A 30 6.65 2.89 0.19
N PRO A 31 7.83 2.66 0.81
CA PRO A 31 9.10 2.72 0.10
C PRO A 31 9.11 1.81 -1.13
N CYS A 32 9.43 2.40 -2.27
CA CYS A 32 9.55 1.76 -3.58
C CYS A 32 10.38 2.68 -4.48
N ASN A 33 10.49 2.35 -5.77
CA ASN A 33 11.12 3.26 -6.73
C ASN A 33 10.41 4.62 -6.78
N PRO A 34 11.14 5.75 -6.75
CA PRO A 34 10.59 7.10 -6.70
C PRO A 34 10.05 7.55 -8.08
N ILE A 35 9.00 6.90 -8.54
CA ILE A 35 8.25 7.29 -9.73
C ILE A 35 7.00 8.02 -9.25
N PHE A 36 6.52 8.99 -10.03
CA PHE A 36 5.34 9.79 -9.66
C PHE A 36 4.14 8.91 -9.24
N PRO A 37 3.55 9.12 -8.05
CA PRO A 37 2.59 8.20 -7.44
C PRO A 37 1.16 8.38 -7.95
N ILE A 38 0.91 8.10 -9.21
CA ILE A 38 -0.38 8.35 -9.88
C ILE A 38 -1.57 7.73 -9.12
N GLY A 39 -1.50 6.43 -8.77
CA GLY A 39 -2.61 5.73 -8.12
C GLY A 39 -3.06 6.37 -6.80
N PRO A 40 -2.17 6.55 -5.82
CA PRO A 40 -2.51 7.23 -4.57
C PRO A 40 -3.03 8.66 -4.73
N ILE A 41 -2.54 9.39 -5.75
CA ILE A 41 -2.98 10.75 -6.05
C ILE A 41 -4.41 10.76 -6.56
N TYR A 42 -4.73 9.90 -7.52
CA TYR A 42 -6.11 9.77 -8.02
C TYR A 42 -7.07 9.36 -6.91
N LEU A 43 -6.63 8.47 -6.03
CA LEU A 43 -7.42 8.04 -4.89
C LEU A 43 -7.70 9.19 -3.92
N ALA A 44 -6.70 10.02 -3.62
CA ALA A 44 -6.86 11.20 -2.76
C ALA A 44 -7.79 12.25 -3.40
N ASP A 45 -7.68 12.45 -4.71
CA ASP A 45 -8.57 13.33 -5.47
C ASP A 45 -10.01 12.82 -5.50
N HIS A 46 -10.20 11.50 -5.70
CA HIS A 46 -11.52 10.87 -5.62
C HIS A 46 -12.18 11.07 -4.25
N ILE A 47 -11.44 10.81 -3.17
CA ILE A 47 -11.92 11.06 -1.82
C ILE A 47 -12.31 12.53 -1.63
N HIS A 48 -11.52 13.47 -2.14
CA HIS A 48 -11.83 14.89 -2.03
C HIS A 48 -13.12 15.27 -2.76
N LYS A 49 -13.33 14.72 -3.96
CA LYS A 49 -14.55 14.96 -4.75
C LYS A 49 -15.80 14.39 -4.07
N CYS A 50 -15.69 13.18 -3.52
CA CYS A 50 -16.82 12.53 -2.85
C CYS A 50 -17.08 13.04 -1.42
N PHE A 51 -16.03 13.48 -0.73
CA PHE A 51 -16.05 13.87 0.69
C PHE A 51 -15.20 15.11 0.97
N PRO A 52 -15.60 16.29 0.50
CA PRO A 52 -14.80 17.52 0.55
C PRO A 52 -14.45 17.98 1.98
N ASN A 53 -15.23 17.56 2.97
CA ASN A 53 -15.01 17.92 4.38
C ASN A 53 -13.97 17.05 5.10
N ILE A 54 -13.48 15.98 4.47
CA ILE A 54 -12.45 15.12 5.04
C ILE A 54 -11.09 15.79 4.88
N LYS A 55 -10.39 15.99 5.99
CA LYS A 55 -8.99 16.44 5.96
C LYS A 55 -8.11 15.30 5.48
N GLN A 56 -7.35 15.53 4.43
CA GLN A 56 -6.41 14.56 3.90
C GLN A 56 -4.97 15.06 4.05
N GLN A 57 -4.05 14.11 4.16
CA GLN A 57 -2.62 14.32 4.00
C GLN A 57 -2.06 13.14 3.20
N PHE A 58 -1.20 13.43 2.25
CA PHE A 58 -0.44 12.45 1.50
C PHE A 58 1.03 12.53 1.90
N ILE A 59 1.69 11.39 2.08
CA ILE A 59 3.13 11.29 2.28
C ILE A 59 3.71 10.22 1.38
N ASP A 60 4.86 10.51 0.79
CA ASP A 60 5.59 9.60 -0.06
C ASP A 60 6.88 9.15 0.62
N LEU A 61 6.90 7.88 1.04
CA LEU A 61 8.09 7.32 1.68
C LEU A 61 9.14 6.85 0.66
N ALA A 62 8.83 6.84 -0.64
CA ALA A 62 9.78 6.42 -1.68
C ALA A 62 10.94 7.42 -1.85
N ILE A 63 10.70 8.69 -1.54
CA ILE A 63 11.71 9.76 -1.64
C ILE A 63 12.45 10.02 -0.31
N ILE A 64 12.07 9.32 0.75
CA ILE A 64 12.69 9.46 2.07
C ILE A 64 13.85 8.46 2.21
N PRO A 65 15.05 8.87 2.64
CA PRO A 65 16.15 7.96 2.90
C PRO A 65 15.72 6.81 3.82
N ILE A 66 16.05 5.58 3.42
CA ILE A 66 15.49 4.35 4.02
C ILE A 66 15.70 4.25 5.54
N ASN A 67 16.82 4.76 6.04
CA ASN A 67 17.14 4.80 7.47
C ASN A 67 16.30 5.83 8.25
N LYS A 68 15.64 6.77 7.57
CA LYS A 68 14.80 7.80 8.18
C LYS A 68 13.29 7.53 8.06
N VAL A 69 12.88 6.57 7.21
CA VAL A 69 11.48 6.30 6.88
C VAL A 69 10.61 6.07 8.11
N SER A 70 11.01 5.19 9.01
CA SER A 70 10.23 4.86 10.22
C SER A 70 10.02 6.07 11.13
N LYS A 71 11.07 6.85 11.35
CA LYS A 71 11.01 8.08 12.17
C LYS A 71 10.14 9.14 11.51
N TYR A 72 10.25 9.26 10.18
CA TYR A 72 9.46 10.21 9.40
C TYR A 72 7.96 9.86 9.48
N LEU A 73 7.59 8.60 9.20
CA LEU A 73 6.21 8.14 9.26
C LEU A 73 5.61 8.33 10.67
N ALA A 74 6.36 7.96 11.72
CA ALA A 74 5.91 8.13 13.10
C ALA A 74 5.61 9.61 13.41
N ARG A 75 6.51 10.52 13.04
CA ARG A 75 6.30 11.96 13.23
C ARG A 75 5.06 12.49 12.51
N LYS A 76 4.85 12.08 11.25
CA LYS A 76 3.68 12.50 10.47
C LYS A 76 2.37 11.97 11.07
N ILE A 77 2.34 10.74 11.56
CA ILE A 77 1.18 10.19 12.27
C ILE A 77 0.89 10.97 13.56
N ASP A 78 1.91 11.30 14.34
CA ASP A 78 1.75 12.06 15.58
C ASP A 78 1.17 13.46 15.33
N GLN A 79 1.64 14.13 14.28
CA GLN A 79 1.18 15.47 13.90
C GLN A 79 -0.24 15.46 13.36
N PHE A 80 -0.54 14.52 12.48
CA PHE A 80 -1.83 14.49 11.77
C PHE A 80 -2.93 13.77 12.57
N ARG A 81 -2.60 12.72 13.34
CA ARG A 81 -3.54 11.88 14.13
C ARG A 81 -4.69 11.36 13.28
N PRO A 82 -4.43 10.49 12.30
CA PRO A 82 -5.42 10.01 11.36
C PRO A 82 -6.47 9.11 12.01
N HIS A 83 -7.68 9.11 11.43
CA HIS A 83 -8.74 8.14 11.73
C HIS A 83 -8.69 6.93 10.79
N LEU A 84 -8.17 7.13 9.58
CA LEU A 84 -7.93 6.10 8.58
C LEU A 84 -6.54 6.30 7.99
N ILE A 85 -5.78 5.22 7.84
CA ILE A 85 -4.51 5.21 7.12
C ILE A 85 -4.67 4.31 5.91
N ILE A 86 -4.34 4.85 4.74
CA ILE A 86 -4.32 4.12 3.47
C ILE A 86 -2.85 3.93 3.09
N PHE A 87 -2.38 2.69 3.08
CA PHE A 87 -1.06 2.38 2.56
C PHE A 87 -1.18 1.95 1.10
N SER A 88 -0.36 2.56 0.25
CA SER A 88 -0.19 2.16 -1.14
C SER A 88 1.16 1.49 -1.33
N TRP A 89 1.14 0.24 -1.76
CA TRP A 89 2.34 -0.52 -2.10
C TRP A 89 2.33 -0.81 -3.59
N ARG A 90 3.10 -0.03 -4.33
CA ARG A 90 3.09 -0.09 -5.78
C ARG A 90 3.94 -1.20 -6.36
N ASP A 91 5.16 -1.36 -5.84
CA ASP A 91 6.22 -2.05 -6.55
C ASP A 91 6.19 -3.54 -6.30
N ILE A 92 6.09 -4.26 -7.41
CA ILE A 92 6.29 -5.70 -7.51
C ILE A 92 7.62 -5.98 -8.21
N GLN A 93 8.28 -4.95 -8.70
CA GLN A 93 9.40 -5.11 -9.60
C GLN A 93 10.66 -5.58 -8.87
N ILE A 94 10.63 -6.87 -8.50
CA ILE A 94 11.81 -7.63 -8.11
C ILE A 94 12.92 -7.49 -9.18
N TYR A 95 12.52 -7.14 -10.41
CA TYR A 95 13.37 -7.21 -11.60
C TYR A 95 13.66 -5.88 -12.27
N ALA A 96 13.13 -4.77 -11.81
CA ALA A 96 13.53 -3.48 -12.36
C ALA A 96 14.90 -3.10 -11.79
N PRO A 97 15.90 -2.87 -12.64
CA PRO A 97 17.16 -2.32 -12.20
C PRO A 97 16.91 -0.92 -11.62
N VAL A 98 17.16 -0.77 -10.34
CA VAL A 98 16.83 0.45 -9.60
C VAL A 98 17.75 1.61 -9.97
N ASP A 99 18.92 1.32 -10.51
CA ASP A 99 19.86 2.29 -11.09
C ASP A 99 20.95 1.57 -11.86
N GLY A 100 21.45 2.18 -12.91
CA GLY A 100 22.54 1.65 -13.72
C GLY A 100 23.93 1.69 -13.06
N ARG A 101 24.02 1.80 -11.73
CA ARG A 101 25.26 2.10 -11.01
C ARG A 101 26.06 0.89 -10.55
N SER A 102 25.49 -0.27 -10.46
CA SER A 102 26.25 -1.49 -10.12
C SER A 102 25.67 -2.66 -10.86
N GLY A 103 26.49 -3.42 -11.56
CA GLY A 103 26.11 -4.54 -12.41
C GLY A 103 24.85 -5.23 -11.90
N ASN A 104 23.81 -5.10 -12.70
CA ASN A 104 22.45 -5.46 -12.38
C ASN A 104 22.41 -6.87 -11.77
N PRO A 105 21.97 -7.07 -10.50
CA PRO A 105 21.92 -8.39 -9.88
C PRO A 105 21.12 -9.39 -10.72
N LEU A 106 20.11 -8.93 -11.45
CA LEU A 106 19.34 -9.75 -12.38
C LEU A 106 20.21 -10.20 -13.56
N GLN A 107 20.90 -9.27 -14.21
CA GLN A 107 21.80 -9.59 -15.31
C GLN A 107 22.89 -10.57 -14.87
N ASN A 108 23.45 -10.36 -13.67
CA ASN A 108 24.41 -11.28 -13.08
C ASN A 108 23.81 -12.65 -12.81
N SER A 109 22.54 -12.75 -12.39
CA SER A 109 21.88 -14.04 -12.14
C SER A 109 21.68 -14.85 -13.43
N PHE A 110 21.50 -14.21 -14.58
CA PHE A 110 21.45 -14.92 -15.86
C PHE A 110 22.77 -15.60 -16.22
N GLU A 111 23.91 -15.13 -15.70
CA GLU A 111 25.22 -15.78 -15.93
C GLU A 111 25.26 -17.22 -15.39
N VAL A 112 24.41 -17.57 -14.42
CA VAL A 112 24.28 -18.95 -13.92
C VAL A 112 23.85 -19.90 -15.03
N PHE A 113 22.93 -19.46 -15.86
CA PHE A 113 22.30 -20.29 -16.90
C PHE A 113 23.08 -20.26 -18.21
N TYR A 114 23.61 -19.12 -18.60
CA TYR A 114 24.15 -18.89 -19.94
C TYR A 114 25.67 -18.87 -20.03
N SER A 115 26.40 -18.66 -18.94
CA SER A 115 27.85 -18.62 -18.98
C SER A 115 28.46 -20.02 -18.95
N LYS A 116 29.50 -20.27 -19.78
CA LYS A 116 30.35 -21.44 -19.69
C LYS A 116 31.44 -21.29 -18.62
N ASN A 117 31.70 -20.07 -18.13
CA ASN A 117 32.75 -19.79 -17.16
C ASN A 117 32.19 -19.99 -15.72
N ILE A 118 32.87 -20.85 -14.96
CA ILE A 118 32.48 -21.23 -13.60
C ILE A 118 32.50 -20.03 -12.63
N LEU A 119 33.45 -19.10 -12.78
CA LEU A 119 33.53 -17.91 -11.93
C LEU A 119 32.34 -16.97 -12.17
N LYS A 120 31.90 -16.84 -13.43
CA LYS A 120 30.71 -16.07 -13.77
C LYS A 120 29.44 -16.74 -13.21
N LYS A 121 29.36 -18.07 -13.22
CA LYS A 121 28.24 -18.80 -12.59
C LYS A 121 28.17 -18.54 -11.08
N ILE A 122 29.31 -18.60 -10.38
CA ILE A 122 29.38 -18.32 -8.94
C ILE A 122 28.92 -16.87 -8.66
N ARG A 123 29.41 -15.91 -9.45
CA ARG A 123 28.98 -14.50 -9.34
C ARG A 123 27.48 -14.33 -9.59
N GLY A 124 26.95 -15.06 -10.59
CA GLY A 124 25.53 -15.07 -10.91
C GLY A 124 24.68 -15.64 -9.77
N SER A 125 25.11 -16.75 -9.17
CA SER A 125 24.44 -17.35 -8.00
C SER A 125 24.37 -16.37 -6.82
N TRP A 126 25.48 -15.67 -6.57
CA TRP A 126 25.53 -14.63 -5.54
C TRP A 126 24.60 -13.44 -5.86
N GLY A 127 24.50 -13.05 -7.13
CA GLY A 127 23.54 -12.07 -7.61
C GLY A 127 22.10 -12.49 -7.35
N GLY A 128 21.75 -13.74 -7.66
CA GLY A 128 20.44 -14.32 -7.39
C GLY A 128 20.08 -14.33 -5.91
N LEU A 129 21.01 -14.74 -5.05
CA LEU A 129 20.80 -14.70 -3.60
C LEU A 129 20.57 -13.29 -3.07
N LYS A 130 21.32 -12.30 -3.57
CA LYS A 130 21.11 -10.88 -3.21
C LYS A 130 19.71 -10.39 -3.64
N LEU A 131 19.22 -10.77 -4.82
CA LEU A 131 17.89 -10.42 -5.28
C LEU A 131 16.82 -10.99 -4.35
N ILE A 132 16.92 -12.27 -4.00
CA ILE A 132 15.99 -12.94 -3.08
C ILE A 132 16.01 -12.23 -1.71
N ALA A 133 17.18 -12.00 -1.16
CA ALA A 133 17.34 -11.32 0.14
C ALA A 133 16.77 -9.90 0.11
N SER A 134 16.98 -9.15 -0.97
CA SER A 134 16.41 -7.81 -1.16
C SER A 134 14.89 -7.84 -1.19
N HIS A 135 14.31 -8.80 -1.91
CA HIS A 135 12.86 -8.96 -2.01
C HIS A 135 12.22 -9.26 -0.66
N TYR A 136 12.73 -10.24 0.06
CA TYR A 136 12.24 -10.54 1.42
C TYR A 136 12.45 -9.37 2.39
N GLY A 137 13.58 -8.67 2.25
CA GLY A 137 13.88 -7.48 3.03
C GLY A 137 12.87 -6.35 2.78
N GLU A 138 12.43 -6.18 1.54
CA GLU A 138 11.39 -5.19 1.19
C GLU A 138 10.03 -5.58 1.77
N ILE A 139 9.61 -6.83 1.62
CA ILE A 139 8.36 -7.33 2.20
C ILE A 139 8.36 -7.12 3.71
N TYR A 140 9.42 -7.52 4.38
CA TYR A 140 9.56 -7.36 5.84
C TYR A 140 9.51 -5.89 6.25
N ARG A 141 10.23 -5.02 5.56
CA ARG A 141 10.26 -3.58 5.81
C ARG A 141 8.88 -2.96 5.65
N ASN A 142 8.23 -3.20 4.52
CA ASN A 142 6.95 -2.57 4.20
C ASN A 142 5.83 -3.07 5.13
N THR A 143 5.77 -4.35 5.44
CA THR A 143 4.82 -4.89 6.43
C THR A 143 5.09 -4.37 7.85
N SER A 144 6.37 -4.19 8.22
CA SER A 144 6.77 -3.58 9.50
C SER A 144 6.35 -2.11 9.60
N LEU A 145 6.44 -1.36 8.51
CA LEU A 145 5.95 0.04 8.47
C LEU A 145 4.42 0.11 8.64
N VAL A 146 3.67 -0.80 8.03
CA VAL A 146 2.21 -0.88 8.24
C VAL A 146 1.89 -1.19 9.71
N LYS A 147 2.57 -2.19 10.31
CA LYS A 147 2.41 -2.55 11.73
C LYS A 147 2.73 -1.37 12.64
N MET A 148 3.85 -0.71 12.39
CA MET A 148 4.31 0.44 13.16
C MET A 148 3.33 1.61 13.03
N GLY A 149 2.87 1.91 11.81
CA GLY A 149 1.91 2.97 11.54
C GLY A 149 0.59 2.76 12.27
N LEU A 150 0.03 1.54 12.22
CA LEU A 150 -1.18 1.19 12.97
C LEU A 150 -0.97 1.37 14.48
N LYS A 151 0.09 0.75 15.03
CA LYS A 151 0.40 0.84 16.47
C LYS A 151 0.59 2.29 16.93
N ARG A 152 1.22 3.12 16.11
CA ARG A 152 1.44 4.54 16.43
C ARG A 152 0.14 5.32 16.43
N ALA A 153 -0.71 5.14 15.42
CA ALA A 153 -1.99 5.82 15.33
C ALA A 153 -2.97 5.39 16.43
N GLN A 154 -2.92 4.13 16.86
CA GLN A 154 -3.73 3.60 17.95
C GLN A 154 -3.47 4.28 19.31
N LYS A 155 -2.32 4.96 19.49
CA LYS A 155 -2.06 5.77 20.69
C LYS A 155 -3.03 6.96 20.80
N TYR A 156 -3.51 7.47 19.67
CA TYR A 156 -4.40 8.63 19.62
C TYR A 156 -5.86 8.22 19.37
N ASN A 157 -6.06 7.16 18.61
CA ASN A 157 -7.38 6.64 18.27
C ASN A 157 -7.34 5.11 18.22
N LYS A 158 -7.86 4.45 19.25
CA LYS A 158 -7.91 2.98 19.33
C LYS A 158 -8.71 2.34 18.17
N ASN A 159 -9.61 3.11 17.55
CA ASN A 159 -10.48 2.65 16.47
C ASN A 159 -9.92 2.96 15.07
N VAL A 160 -8.67 3.43 14.95
CA VAL A 160 -8.05 3.71 13.65
C VAL A 160 -8.11 2.46 12.77
N LYS A 161 -8.43 2.68 11.50
CA LYS A 161 -8.46 1.62 10.48
C LYS A 161 -7.29 1.77 9.53
N VAL A 162 -6.88 0.64 8.97
CA VAL A 162 -5.81 0.57 7.97
C VAL A 162 -6.34 -0.16 6.75
N ILE A 163 -6.13 0.44 5.59
CA ILE A 163 -6.35 -0.18 4.28
C ILE A 163 -4.99 -0.25 3.59
N LEU A 164 -4.68 -1.39 3.02
CA LEU A 164 -3.48 -1.61 2.21
C LEU A 164 -3.90 -2.01 0.80
N GLY A 165 -3.43 -1.29 -0.19
CA GLY A 165 -3.71 -1.55 -1.61
C GLY A 165 -2.51 -1.24 -2.50
N GLY A 166 -2.73 -1.30 -3.80
CA GLY A 166 -1.73 -1.04 -4.83
C GLY A 166 -1.28 -2.28 -5.59
N GLY A 167 -0.44 -2.09 -6.61
CA GLY A 167 -0.07 -3.14 -7.55
C GLY A 167 0.57 -4.36 -6.91
N ALA A 168 1.50 -4.17 -5.97
CA ALA A 168 2.12 -5.26 -5.23
C ALA A 168 1.10 -6.09 -4.45
N VAL A 169 0.15 -5.39 -3.81
CA VAL A 169 -0.90 -6.05 -3.03
C VAL A 169 -1.81 -6.87 -3.92
N SER A 170 -2.16 -6.36 -5.10
CA SER A 170 -3.03 -7.05 -6.05
C SER A 170 -2.44 -8.38 -6.56
N VAL A 171 -1.10 -8.50 -6.57
CA VAL A 171 -0.43 -9.74 -6.98
C VAL A 171 -0.16 -10.68 -5.80
N PHE A 172 0.25 -10.15 -4.65
CA PHE A 172 0.68 -10.93 -3.50
C PHE A 172 -0.33 -10.96 -2.36
N TYR A 173 -1.61 -10.67 -2.64
CA TYR A 173 -2.63 -10.54 -1.59
C TYR A 173 -2.75 -11.76 -0.69
N GLU A 174 -2.64 -12.98 -1.24
CA GLU A 174 -2.76 -14.23 -0.46
C GLU A 174 -1.65 -14.36 0.59
N GLN A 175 -0.42 -14.00 0.23
CA GLN A 175 0.74 -14.10 1.09
C GLN A 175 0.75 -12.98 2.16
N LEU A 176 0.27 -11.79 1.80
CA LEU A 176 0.30 -10.63 2.69
C LEU A 176 -0.67 -10.74 3.86
N GLY A 177 -1.77 -11.49 3.71
CA GLY A 177 -2.80 -11.61 4.73
C GLY A 177 -2.28 -12.09 6.10
N ASN A 178 -1.30 -12.97 6.10
CA ASN A 178 -0.69 -13.51 7.31
C ASN A 178 0.44 -12.64 7.88
N LEU A 179 0.96 -11.71 7.08
CA LEU A 179 2.07 -10.84 7.47
C LEU A 179 1.61 -9.51 8.07
N LEU A 180 0.35 -9.17 7.94
CA LEU A 180 -0.23 -7.88 8.34
C LEU A 180 -0.97 -7.98 9.69
N PRO A 181 -1.18 -6.86 10.39
CA PRO A 181 -2.00 -6.83 11.59
C PRO A 181 -3.43 -7.28 11.30
N LYS A 182 -3.99 -8.13 12.17
CA LYS A 182 -5.38 -8.57 12.07
C LYS A 182 -6.32 -7.36 11.96
N GLY A 183 -7.28 -7.44 11.04
CA GLY A 183 -8.23 -6.35 10.79
C GLY A 183 -7.74 -5.26 9.84
N THR A 184 -6.51 -5.35 9.31
CA THR A 184 -6.10 -4.55 8.13
C THR A 184 -6.94 -5.00 6.94
N ILE A 185 -7.54 -4.04 6.23
CA ILE A 185 -8.28 -4.30 4.99
C ILE A 185 -7.27 -4.36 3.85
N ILE A 186 -7.26 -5.47 3.12
CA ILE A 186 -6.42 -5.67 1.96
C ILE A 186 -7.28 -5.46 0.73
N SER A 187 -6.97 -4.42 -0.05
CA SER A 187 -7.69 -4.05 -1.28
C SER A 187 -6.96 -4.61 -2.49
N VAL A 188 -7.67 -5.35 -3.35
CA VAL A 188 -7.13 -5.95 -4.57
C VAL A 188 -7.71 -5.25 -5.78
N GLY A 189 -6.87 -4.69 -6.64
CA GLY A 189 -7.29 -3.87 -7.78
C GLY A 189 -7.54 -2.41 -7.43
N GLU A 190 -8.55 -1.81 -8.05
CA GLU A 190 -8.92 -0.40 -7.82
C GLU A 190 -9.56 -0.22 -6.45
N GLY A 191 -9.16 0.84 -5.75
CA GLY A 191 -9.56 1.10 -4.37
C GLY A 191 -10.68 2.12 -4.19
N GLU A 192 -11.07 2.81 -5.26
CA GLU A 192 -11.99 3.96 -5.20
C GLU A 192 -13.37 3.58 -4.65
N ASN A 193 -14.00 2.56 -5.23
CA ASN A 193 -15.32 2.10 -4.79
C ASN A 193 -15.27 1.53 -3.37
N LEU A 194 -14.23 0.75 -3.06
CA LEU A 194 -14.02 0.23 -1.70
C LEU A 194 -13.95 1.37 -0.68
N LEU A 195 -13.15 2.39 -0.98
CA LEU A 195 -12.98 3.52 -0.05
C LEU A 195 -14.24 4.34 0.09
N GLU A 196 -14.95 4.60 -0.99
CA GLU A 196 -16.21 5.33 -0.94
C GLU A 196 -17.22 4.62 -0.06
N LYS A 197 -17.47 3.32 -0.28
CA LYS A 197 -18.37 2.50 0.55
C LYS A 197 -17.89 2.46 2.00
N PHE A 198 -16.58 2.25 2.21
CA PHE A 198 -16.01 2.17 3.55
C PHE A 198 -16.15 3.48 4.34
N ILE A 199 -15.94 4.63 3.71
CA ILE A 199 -16.08 5.95 4.34
C ILE A 199 -17.55 6.25 4.64
N ARG A 200 -18.48 5.87 3.76
CA ARG A 200 -19.92 5.99 3.98
C ARG A 200 -20.43 5.07 5.09
N GLY A 201 -19.69 4.02 5.42
CA GLY A 201 -20.13 2.98 6.36
C GLY A 201 -21.02 1.92 5.71
N ASP A 202 -20.98 1.81 4.39
CA ASP A 202 -21.69 0.80 3.63
C ASP A 202 -20.96 -0.56 3.71
N SER A 203 -21.65 -1.65 3.33
CA SER A 203 -21.03 -2.96 3.26
C SER A 203 -19.96 -3.01 2.17
N ILE A 204 -18.81 -3.58 2.51
CA ILE A 204 -17.68 -3.81 1.58
C ILE A 204 -17.53 -5.29 1.23
N GLU A 205 -18.55 -6.13 1.53
CA GLU A 205 -18.46 -7.58 1.33
C GLU A 205 -18.40 -7.98 -0.14
N GLU A 206 -18.97 -7.17 -1.02
CA GLU A 206 -18.95 -7.36 -2.47
C GLU A 206 -17.68 -6.80 -3.12
N GLU A 207 -16.92 -6.00 -2.37
CA GLU A 207 -15.69 -5.39 -2.87
C GLU A 207 -14.55 -6.41 -2.91
N ARG A 208 -13.58 -6.16 -3.78
CA ARG A 208 -12.37 -6.98 -3.91
C ARG A 208 -11.42 -6.72 -2.74
N CYS A 209 -11.85 -7.09 -1.57
CA CYS A 209 -11.07 -6.93 -0.36
C CYS A 209 -11.29 -8.09 0.61
N TYR A 210 -10.38 -8.20 1.57
CA TYR A 210 -10.52 -9.11 2.68
C TYR A 210 -9.75 -8.58 3.89
N PHE A 211 -10.00 -9.15 5.07
CA PHE A 211 -9.31 -8.74 6.29
C PHE A 211 -8.08 -9.62 6.52
N ALA A 212 -6.95 -9.00 6.85
CA ALA A 212 -5.75 -9.71 7.26
C ALA A 212 -6.05 -10.68 8.41
N GLY A 213 -5.51 -11.90 8.34
CA GLY A 213 -5.80 -13.00 9.24
C GLY A 213 -7.03 -13.82 8.86
N GLN A 214 -7.69 -13.51 7.75
CA GLN A 214 -8.76 -14.32 7.16
C GLN A 214 -8.28 -14.87 5.81
N LYS A 215 -8.88 -15.97 5.35
CA LYS A 215 -8.69 -16.42 3.97
C LYS A 215 -9.54 -15.57 3.03
N PRO A 216 -9.02 -15.16 1.87
CA PRO A 216 -9.85 -14.54 0.84
C PRO A 216 -10.98 -15.50 0.46
N ARG A 217 -12.23 -15.00 0.40
CA ARG A 217 -13.44 -15.82 0.21
C ARG A 217 -13.50 -16.50 -1.13
N ASN A 218 -12.98 -15.86 -2.18
CA ASN A 218 -12.88 -16.39 -3.55
C ASN A 218 -11.57 -15.93 -4.16
N LYS A 219 -11.13 -16.63 -5.21
CA LYS A 219 -10.03 -16.17 -6.04
C LYS A 219 -10.41 -14.77 -6.54
N LEU A 220 -9.75 -13.74 -6.01
CA LEU A 220 -10.02 -12.36 -6.40
C LEU A 220 -9.49 -12.18 -7.83
N ILE A 221 -10.36 -12.47 -8.81
CA ILE A 221 -10.01 -12.43 -10.23
C ILE A 221 -9.78 -10.98 -10.63
N HIS A 222 -8.68 -10.72 -11.32
CA HIS A 222 -8.45 -9.46 -12.00
C HIS A 222 -9.49 -9.31 -13.12
N GLU A 223 -10.59 -8.62 -12.85
CA GLU A 223 -11.35 -8.02 -13.94
C GLU A 223 -10.57 -6.80 -14.43
N GLN A 224 -10.62 -6.58 -15.72
CA GLN A 224 -10.06 -5.37 -16.30
C GLN A 224 -10.69 -4.14 -15.64
N PRO A 225 -9.92 -3.06 -15.40
CA PRO A 225 -10.47 -1.83 -14.87
C PRO A 225 -11.70 -1.46 -15.69
N SER A 226 -12.81 -1.20 -15.03
CA SER A 226 -13.97 -0.61 -15.69
C SER A 226 -13.47 0.62 -16.42
N GLY A 227 -13.63 0.69 -17.73
CA GLY A 227 -13.12 1.77 -18.58
C GLY A 227 -13.75 3.14 -18.32
N THR A 228 -14.06 3.44 -17.07
CA THR A 228 -14.48 4.74 -16.60
C THR A 228 -13.33 5.72 -16.81
N VAL A 229 -13.53 6.62 -17.77
CA VAL A 229 -12.65 7.77 -18.00
C VAL A 229 -12.53 8.52 -16.68
N LYS A 230 -11.37 8.39 -16.03
CA LYS A 230 -11.12 9.13 -14.79
C LYS A 230 -11.08 10.60 -15.14
N THR A 231 -11.90 11.39 -14.49
CA THR A 231 -11.89 12.85 -14.61
C THR A 231 -10.50 13.39 -14.27
N ALA A 232 -10.13 14.52 -14.88
CA ALA A 232 -8.85 15.17 -14.62
C ALA A 232 -8.61 15.33 -13.11
N CYS A 233 -7.40 15.01 -12.68
CA CYS A 233 -6.98 15.14 -11.28
C CYS A 233 -6.80 16.61 -10.91
N ASN A 234 -7.28 17.03 -9.75
CA ASN A 234 -7.06 18.37 -9.22
C ASN A 234 -5.66 18.47 -8.58
N TYR A 235 -4.67 18.78 -9.38
CA TYR A 235 -3.28 18.91 -8.92
C TYR A 235 -3.05 20.03 -7.91
N GLN A 236 -3.85 21.11 -7.93
CA GLN A 236 -3.74 22.16 -6.92
C GLN A 236 -4.13 21.64 -5.55
N TYR A 237 -5.21 20.87 -5.49
CA TYR A 237 -5.60 20.19 -4.26
C TYR A 237 -4.51 19.20 -3.80
N ILE A 238 -4.02 18.36 -4.71
CA ILE A 238 -2.96 17.38 -4.38
C ILE A 238 -1.72 18.08 -3.82
N LYS A 239 -1.27 19.17 -4.42
CA LYS A 239 -0.17 19.99 -3.92
C LYS A 239 -0.42 20.50 -2.49
N SER A 240 -1.64 20.85 -2.15
CA SER A 240 -2.00 21.34 -0.81
C SER A 240 -1.92 20.28 0.30
N ILE A 241 -2.13 19.01 -0.03
CA ILE A 241 -2.11 17.88 0.92
C ILE A 241 -0.79 17.10 0.93
N TRP A 242 0.11 17.37 0.00
CA TRP A 242 1.36 16.65 -0.22
C TRP A 242 2.58 17.59 -0.12
N PRO A 243 3.23 17.66 1.05
CA PRO A 243 4.35 18.57 1.26
C PRO A 243 5.55 18.34 0.33
N GLU A 244 5.77 17.08 -0.10
CA GLU A 244 6.89 16.69 -0.94
C GLU A 244 6.58 16.76 -2.45
N PHE A 245 5.45 17.34 -2.86
CA PHE A 245 5.00 17.37 -4.26
C PHE A 245 6.06 17.99 -5.21
N ASN A 246 6.70 19.05 -4.79
CA ASN A 246 7.69 19.76 -5.61
C ASN A 246 8.94 18.92 -5.91
N TRP A 247 9.27 17.92 -5.08
CA TRP A 247 10.41 17.03 -5.34
C TRP A 247 10.37 16.38 -6.74
N TYR A 248 9.18 16.01 -7.19
CA TYR A 248 9.00 15.39 -8.52
C TYR A 248 9.01 16.38 -9.68
N ILE A 249 8.80 17.67 -9.42
CA ILE A 249 8.78 18.71 -10.45
C ILE A 249 10.16 19.33 -10.61
N GLU A 250 10.86 19.52 -9.51
CA GLU A 250 12.16 20.19 -9.45
C GLU A 250 13.35 19.24 -9.73
N GLY A 251 13.06 17.96 -9.97
CA GLY A 251 14.04 16.97 -10.42
C GLY A 251 14.88 16.32 -9.33
N GLY A 252 14.40 16.34 -8.07
CA GLY A 252 14.93 15.60 -6.92
C GLY A 252 16.47 15.59 -6.83
N ASP A 253 17.06 16.49 -6.10
CA ASP A 253 18.50 16.48 -5.76
C ASP A 253 18.85 15.34 -4.80
#